data_0bcb35958c51431f3c6a96b4863e32aa
#
_entry.id   0bcb35958c51431f3c6a96b4863e32aa
#
_cell.length_a   1.000
_cell.length_b   1.000
_cell.length_c   1.000
_cell.angle_alpha   90.00
_cell.angle_beta   90.00
_cell.angle_gamma   90.00
#
_symmetry.space_group_name_H-M   'P 1'
#
loop_
_entity.id
_entity.type
_entity.pdbx_description
1 polymer ?
#
loop_
_entity_poly.entity_id
_entity_poly.type
_entity_poly.pdbx_seq_one_letter_code
_entity_poly.pdbx_strand_id
1 'polypeptide(L)'
;MPVQYVNVDDFDFELPDGLIARHPPAERRDARLLALTRDALLHQQFPDLLSHVHPGDLLIFNDTRVIPARLFGQKESGGKVEVLIERVVDDHEALAHVRASKSPKPGSWLEFDEGIRAQVPGRRAALFILQFSLPGQGCDTLLTALEKIGHVPLPPYIDRPDEDGDMERYQTVYAREPGAVAAPTAGLHFDDAMLAALEQHGVDIGFVTLHVGAGTFQPVRVDKVEDHHMHSERYQIPDSLVEQVAQ
;
A
#
# COMPACT_ATOMS: atom_id res chain seq x y z
N MET A 1 -23.05 -22.79 22.46
CA MET A 1 -23.68 -22.39 21.19
C MET A 1 -22.81 -22.96 20.07
N PRO A 2 -23.38 -23.49 18.97
CA PRO A 2 -22.56 -23.93 17.86
C PRO A 2 -21.78 -22.72 17.33
N VAL A 3 -20.50 -22.91 17.07
CA VAL A 3 -19.66 -21.91 16.41
C VAL A 3 -20.25 -21.71 15.01
N GLN A 4 -20.79 -20.54 14.74
CA GLN A 4 -21.29 -20.20 13.41
C GLN A 4 -20.07 -19.82 12.57
N TYR A 5 -19.65 -20.72 11.69
CA TYR A 5 -18.60 -20.43 10.73
C TYR A 5 -19.11 -19.43 9.69
N VAL A 6 -18.29 -18.46 9.36
CA VAL A 6 -18.58 -17.46 8.34
C VAL A 6 -17.87 -17.87 7.05
N ASN A 7 -18.64 -18.03 5.98
CA ASN A 7 -18.07 -18.37 4.66
C ASN A 7 -17.67 -17.10 3.92
N VAL A 8 -16.65 -17.20 3.08
CA VAL A 8 -16.22 -16.10 2.22
C VAL A 8 -17.33 -15.71 1.25
N ASP A 9 -18.09 -16.68 0.76
CA ASP A 9 -19.26 -16.48 -0.14
C ASP A 9 -20.39 -15.64 0.50
N ASP A 10 -20.46 -15.56 1.83
CA ASP A 10 -21.44 -14.72 2.53
C ASP A 10 -21.20 -13.21 2.28
N PHE A 11 -20.02 -12.84 1.76
CA PHE A 11 -19.62 -11.48 1.39
C PHE A 11 -19.62 -11.24 -0.11
N ASP A 12 -19.97 -12.25 -0.91
CA ASP A 12 -20.00 -12.09 -2.36
C ASP A 12 -21.21 -11.26 -2.79
N PHE A 13 -21.00 -10.38 -3.75
CA PHE A 13 -22.04 -9.55 -4.35
C PHE A 13 -21.67 -9.15 -5.77
N GLU A 14 -22.67 -8.87 -6.59
CA GLU A 14 -22.45 -8.36 -7.93
C GLU A 14 -21.94 -6.92 -7.88
N LEU A 15 -20.68 -6.72 -8.28
CA LEU A 15 -20.07 -5.40 -8.42
C LEU A 15 -19.90 -5.06 -9.91
N PRO A 16 -20.75 -4.20 -10.49
CA PRO A 16 -20.59 -3.77 -11.87
C PRO A 16 -19.26 -3.05 -12.09
N ASP A 17 -18.51 -3.44 -13.13
CA ASP A 17 -17.19 -2.87 -13.43
C ASP A 17 -17.20 -1.33 -13.57
N GLY A 18 -18.27 -0.77 -14.11
CA GLY A 18 -18.46 0.68 -14.23
C GLY A 18 -18.54 1.45 -12.90
N LEU A 19 -18.67 0.76 -11.75
CA LEU A 19 -18.65 1.37 -10.41
C LEU A 19 -17.24 1.42 -9.81
N ILE A 20 -16.26 0.80 -10.44
CA ILE A 20 -14.87 0.84 -10.02
C ILE A 20 -14.18 2.06 -10.65
N ALA A 21 -13.83 3.05 -9.84
CA ALA A 21 -13.09 4.22 -10.31
C ALA A 21 -11.66 3.81 -10.73
N ARG A 22 -11.25 4.17 -11.95
CA ARG A 22 -9.90 3.91 -12.48
C ARG A 22 -8.95 5.08 -12.23
N HIS A 23 -9.49 6.26 -11.95
CA HIS A 23 -8.74 7.47 -11.64
C HIS A 23 -9.35 8.16 -10.41
N PRO A 24 -8.52 8.84 -9.60
CA PRO A 24 -9.03 9.62 -8.48
C PRO A 24 -9.80 10.87 -8.98
N PRO A 25 -10.68 11.47 -8.15
CA PRO A 25 -11.29 12.77 -8.46
C PRO A 25 -10.22 13.85 -8.57
N ALA A 26 -10.55 15.02 -9.17
CA ALA A 26 -9.61 16.12 -9.35
C ALA A 26 -9.04 16.58 -8.00
N GLU A 27 -9.91 16.88 -7.04
CA GLU A 27 -9.52 17.20 -5.68
C GLU A 27 -9.68 15.99 -4.77
N ARG A 28 -8.78 15.81 -3.78
CA ARG A 28 -8.83 14.65 -2.86
C ARG A 28 -10.13 14.60 -2.07
N ARG A 29 -10.64 15.75 -1.65
CA ARG A 29 -11.87 15.89 -0.85
C ARG A 29 -13.17 15.74 -1.64
N ASP A 30 -13.13 15.65 -2.98
CA ASP A 30 -14.32 15.47 -3.83
C ASP A 30 -14.87 14.03 -3.78
N ALA A 31 -14.28 13.18 -2.94
CA ALA A 31 -14.78 11.84 -2.71
C ALA A 31 -16.14 11.85 -2.01
N ARG A 32 -16.97 10.87 -2.36
CA ARG A 32 -18.23 10.61 -1.66
C ARG A 32 -17.96 9.92 -0.32
N LEU A 33 -18.76 10.27 0.69
CA LEU A 33 -18.75 9.65 2.00
C LEU A 33 -20.07 8.92 2.23
N LEU A 34 -19.98 7.65 2.58
CA LEU A 34 -21.12 6.88 3.08
C LEU A 34 -20.99 6.75 4.60
N ALA A 35 -21.85 7.45 5.33
CA ALA A 35 -21.89 7.35 6.79
C ALA A 35 -22.98 6.38 7.23
N LEU A 36 -22.55 5.31 7.91
CA LEU A 36 -23.45 4.34 8.53
C LEU A 36 -23.64 4.73 10.00
N THR A 37 -24.81 5.23 10.32
CA THR A 37 -25.22 5.51 11.70
C THR A 37 -26.08 4.38 12.24
N ARG A 38 -26.45 4.45 13.54
CA ARG A 38 -27.36 3.47 14.14
C ARG A 38 -28.71 3.40 13.42
N ASP A 39 -29.19 4.51 12.90
CA ASP A 39 -30.57 4.67 12.42
C ASP A 39 -30.68 4.88 10.91
N ALA A 40 -29.56 5.18 10.20
CA ALA A 40 -29.61 5.53 8.80
C ALA A 40 -28.29 5.32 8.05
N LEU A 41 -28.40 5.16 6.74
CA LEU A 41 -27.31 5.29 5.77
C LEU A 41 -27.39 6.72 5.18
N LEU A 42 -26.31 7.50 5.36
CA LEU A 42 -26.26 8.89 4.89
C LEU A 42 -25.27 8.98 3.73
N HIS A 43 -25.74 9.52 2.62
CA HIS A 43 -24.90 9.85 1.46
C HIS A 43 -24.40 11.28 1.58
N GLN A 44 -23.11 11.45 1.77
CA GLN A 44 -22.44 12.72 2.06
C GLN A 44 -21.24 12.92 1.14
N GLN A 45 -20.55 14.05 1.30
CA GLN A 45 -19.24 14.32 0.70
C GLN A 45 -18.16 14.18 1.78
N PHE A 46 -16.91 13.94 1.38
CA PHE A 46 -15.82 13.71 2.33
C PHE A 46 -15.65 14.85 3.37
N PRO A 47 -15.79 16.15 3.02
CA PRO A 47 -15.74 17.23 4.00
C PRO A 47 -16.77 17.16 5.13
N ASP A 48 -17.89 16.46 4.91
CA ASP A 48 -18.92 16.26 5.95
C ASP A 48 -18.41 15.40 7.12
N LEU A 49 -17.23 14.76 6.99
CA LEU A 49 -16.53 14.07 8.09
C LEU A 49 -16.40 14.95 9.34
N LEU A 50 -16.23 16.27 9.16
CA LEU A 50 -16.18 17.23 10.27
C LEU A 50 -17.42 17.20 11.16
N SER A 51 -18.58 16.81 10.63
CA SER A 51 -19.82 16.68 11.42
C SER A 51 -19.88 15.38 12.26
N HIS A 52 -18.94 14.47 12.05
CA HIS A 52 -18.88 13.17 12.74
C HIS A 52 -17.77 13.11 13.80
N VAL A 53 -16.98 14.17 13.93
CA VAL A 53 -15.92 14.29 14.94
C VAL A 53 -16.21 15.48 15.87
N HIS A 54 -15.65 15.45 17.07
CA HIS A 54 -15.90 16.45 18.10
C HIS A 54 -14.59 17.05 18.62
N PRO A 55 -14.61 18.27 19.15
CA PRO A 55 -13.46 18.80 19.88
C PRO A 55 -12.99 17.86 20.98
N GLY A 56 -11.69 17.56 21.01
CA GLY A 56 -11.08 16.61 21.92
C GLY A 56 -10.97 15.17 21.40
N ASP A 57 -11.52 14.88 20.21
CA ASP A 57 -11.25 13.60 19.55
C ASP A 57 -9.79 13.54 19.06
N LEU A 58 -9.20 12.36 19.07
CA LEU A 58 -7.88 12.09 18.50
C LEU A 58 -8.04 11.25 17.22
N LEU A 59 -7.63 11.82 16.08
CA LEU A 59 -7.52 11.08 14.81
C LEU A 59 -6.08 10.60 14.61
N ILE A 60 -5.93 9.28 14.45
CA ILE A 60 -4.63 8.64 14.21
C ILE A 60 -4.49 8.29 12.74
N PHE A 61 -3.47 8.84 12.09
CA PHE A 61 -3.15 8.63 10.68
C PHE A 61 -1.95 7.71 10.50
N ASN A 62 -1.94 6.98 9.38
CA ASN A 62 -0.79 6.18 8.97
C ASN A 62 0.09 7.02 8.03
N ASP A 63 1.29 7.41 8.49
CA ASP A 63 2.22 8.25 7.76
C ASP A 63 3.21 7.49 6.87
N THR A 64 2.96 6.21 6.63
CA THR A 64 3.78 5.45 5.71
C THR A 64 3.76 6.05 4.31
N ARG A 65 4.91 5.98 3.62
CA ARG A 65 5.08 6.41 2.23
C ARG A 65 5.19 5.20 1.32
N VAL A 66 4.38 5.17 0.27
CA VAL A 66 4.45 4.14 -0.77
C VAL A 66 5.74 4.31 -1.56
N ILE A 67 6.48 3.22 -1.73
CA ILE A 67 7.64 3.17 -2.61
C ILE A 67 7.23 2.69 -4.01
N PRO A 68 7.91 3.08 -5.09
CA PRO A 68 7.65 2.57 -6.43
C PRO A 68 8.16 1.12 -6.53
N ALA A 69 7.41 0.22 -5.91
CA ALA A 69 7.81 -1.14 -5.59
C ALA A 69 7.71 -2.11 -6.77
N ARG A 70 7.13 -1.71 -7.91
CA ARG A 70 6.97 -2.57 -9.07
C ARG A 70 8.09 -2.33 -10.07
N LEU A 71 8.78 -3.40 -10.47
CA LEU A 71 9.87 -3.37 -11.43
C LEU A 71 9.55 -4.28 -12.61
N PHE A 72 9.86 -3.82 -13.81
CA PHE A 72 9.83 -4.62 -15.02
C PHE A 72 11.26 -4.90 -15.49
N GLY A 73 11.53 -6.14 -15.89
CA GLY A 73 12.88 -6.52 -16.32
C GLY A 73 12.87 -7.83 -17.07
N GLN A 74 14.05 -8.43 -17.19
CA GLN A 74 14.25 -9.70 -17.87
C GLN A 74 15.23 -10.59 -17.13
N LYS A 75 15.13 -11.89 -17.37
CA LYS A 75 16.15 -12.86 -16.97
C LYS A 75 17.31 -12.82 -17.95
N GLU A 76 18.51 -13.27 -17.57
CA GLU A 76 19.64 -13.46 -18.48
C GLU A 76 19.27 -14.25 -19.75
N SER A 77 18.25 -15.13 -19.66
CA SER A 77 17.73 -15.90 -20.80
C SER A 77 16.76 -15.09 -21.69
N GLY A 78 16.56 -13.79 -21.46
CA GLY A 78 15.68 -12.92 -22.21
C GLY A 78 14.18 -13.02 -21.84
N GLY A 79 13.80 -13.88 -20.88
CA GLY A 79 12.41 -13.99 -20.47
C GLY A 79 11.99 -12.82 -19.58
N LYS A 80 10.86 -12.16 -19.91
CA LYS A 80 10.30 -11.04 -19.12
C LYS A 80 10.00 -11.45 -17.69
N VAL A 81 10.23 -10.53 -16.76
CA VAL A 81 9.86 -10.65 -15.36
C VAL A 81 9.17 -9.37 -14.90
N GLU A 82 8.22 -9.54 -13.99
CA GLU A 82 7.64 -8.49 -13.17
C GLU A 82 8.00 -8.80 -11.72
N VAL A 83 8.57 -7.83 -11.03
CA VAL A 83 8.95 -7.92 -9.62
C VAL A 83 8.10 -6.93 -8.84
N LEU A 84 7.48 -7.39 -7.76
CA LEU A 84 6.83 -6.53 -6.79
C LEU A 84 7.58 -6.69 -5.45
N ILE A 85 8.29 -5.65 -5.07
CA ILE A 85 8.99 -5.60 -3.79
C ILE A 85 7.94 -5.65 -2.68
N GLU A 86 8.04 -6.63 -1.80
CA GLU A 86 7.21 -6.75 -0.60
C GLU A 86 7.84 -6.00 0.57
N ARG A 87 9.17 -6.05 0.65
CA ARG A 87 9.93 -5.44 1.74
C ARG A 87 11.35 -5.14 1.32
N VAL A 88 11.80 -3.94 1.56
CA VAL A 88 13.21 -3.59 1.57
C VAL A 88 13.80 -4.06 2.91
N VAL A 89 14.83 -4.91 2.84
CA VAL A 89 15.51 -5.49 4.02
C VAL A 89 16.67 -4.59 4.44
N ASP A 90 17.49 -4.20 3.45
CA ASP A 90 18.59 -3.26 3.59
C ASP A 90 18.85 -2.53 2.26
N ASP A 91 19.97 -1.81 2.17
CA ASP A 91 20.32 -1.01 0.98
C ASP A 91 20.47 -1.81 -0.32
N HIS A 92 20.59 -3.14 -0.22
CA HIS A 92 20.82 -4.02 -1.37
C HIS A 92 19.93 -5.27 -1.40
N GLU A 93 19.21 -5.58 -0.32
CA GLU A 93 18.36 -6.78 -0.24
C GLU A 93 16.89 -6.43 -0.14
N ALA A 94 16.08 -7.16 -0.89
CA ALA A 94 14.63 -7.12 -0.77
C ALA A 94 14.02 -8.52 -0.75
N LEU A 95 12.82 -8.60 -0.13
CA LEU A 95 11.87 -9.69 -0.32
C LEU A 95 10.84 -9.25 -1.36
N ALA A 96 10.56 -10.12 -2.33
CA ALA A 96 9.70 -9.76 -3.45
C ALA A 96 8.86 -10.92 -3.98
N HIS A 97 7.73 -10.58 -4.58
CA HIS A 97 7.02 -11.45 -5.50
C HIS A 97 7.66 -11.32 -6.88
N VAL A 98 7.85 -12.45 -7.57
CA VAL A 98 8.38 -12.45 -8.95
C VAL A 98 7.42 -13.22 -9.84
N ARG A 99 6.87 -12.53 -10.82
CA ARG A 99 6.02 -13.09 -11.87
C ARG A 99 6.84 -13.26 -13.15
N ALA A 100 6.86 -14.48 -13.66
CA ALA A 100 7.54 -14.83 -14.90
C ALA A 100 6.92 -16.11 -15.50
N SER A 101 7.09 -16.34 -16.81
CA SER A 101 6.61 -17.57 -17.46
C SER A 101 7.19 -18.85 -16.85
N LYS A 102 8.47 -18.78 -16.42
CA LYS A 102 9.13 -19.79 -15.61
C LYS A 102 9.80 -19.12 -14.44
N SER A 103 9.53 -19.59 -13.24
CA SER A 103 10.11 -19.07 -11.99
C SER A 103 11.63 -19.01 -12.07
N PRO A 104 12.28 -17.90 -11.66
CA PRO A 104 13.75 -17.84 -11.62
C PRO A 104 14.29 -18.87 -10.62
N LYS A 105 15.43 -19.47 -10.96
CA LYS A 105 16.12 -20.45 -10.10
C LYS A 105 17.09 -19.72 -9.16
N PRO A 106 17.42 -20.32 -8.00
CA PRO A 106 18.51 -19.82 -7.18
C PRO A 106 19.80 -19.68 -7.98
N GLY A 107 20.50 -18.55 -7.78
CA GLY A 107 21.73 -18.17 -8.50
C GLY A 107 21.50 -17.44 -9.82
N SER A 108 20.27 -17.38 -10.36
CA SER A 108 19.98 -16.61 -11.59
C SER A 108 19.98 -15.10 -11.35
N TRP A 109 20.20 -14.35 -12.43
CA TRP A 109 20.16 -12.91 -12.43
C TRP A 109 18.91 -12.38 -13.14
N LEU A 110 18.42 -11.28 -12.61
CA LEU A 110 17.40 -10.42 -13.20
C LEU A 110 18.06 -9.10 -13.60
N GLU A 111 17.72 -8.59 -14.75
CA GLU A 111 18.24 -7.33 -15.30
C GLU A 111 17.11 -6.34 -15.43
N PHE A 112 17.36 -5.11 -14.98
CA PHE A 112 16.44 -3.98 -15.02
C PHE A 112 17.06 -2.82 -15.76
N ASP A 113 16.33 -1.74 -15.93
CA ASP A 113 16.81 -0.53 -16.55
C ASP A 113 17.97 0.10 -15.75
N GLU A 114 18.65 1.09 -16.31
CA GLU A 114 19.77 1.82 -15.71
C GLU A 114 20.93 0.92 -15.22
N GLY A 115 21.06 -0.28 -15.77
CA GLY A 115 22.11 -1.23 -15.41
C GLY A 115 21.94 -1.88 -14.03
N ILE A 116 20.77 -1.72 -13.41
CA ILE A 116 20.44 -2.35 -12.15
C ILE A 116 20.21 -3.85 -12.37
N ARG A 117 20.81 -4.69 -11.52
CA ARG A 117 20.66 -6.14 -11.56
C ARG A 117 20.32 -6.69 -10.20
N ALA A 118 19.63 -7.83 -10.14
CA ALA A 118 19.40 -8.55 -8.89
C ALA A 118 19.71 -10.04 -9.06
N GLN A 119 20.50 -10.57 -8.15
CA GLN A 119 20.66 -12.01 -8.02
C GLN A 119 19.51 -12.58 -7.18
N VAL A 120 19.12 -13.80 -7.50
CA VAL A 120 18.12 -14.57 -6.74
C VAL A 120 18.83 -15.62 -5.89
N PRO A 121 19.25 -15.34 -4.64
CA PRO A 121 19.91 -16.34 -3.80
C PRO A 121 18.98 -17.52 -3.45
N GLY A 122 17.70 -17.25 -3.27
CA GLY A 122 16.71 -18.23 -2.88
C GLY A 122 15.35 -17.63 -2.54
N ARG A 123 14.69 -18.26 -1.58
CA ARG A 123 13.38 -17.83 -1.10
C ARG A 123 13.34 -17.79 0.43
N ARG A 124 12.47 -16.91 0.94
CA ARG A 124 12.03 -16.89 2.34
C ARG A 124 10.51 -17.06 2.34
N ALA A 125 10.04 -18.25 2.73
CA ALA A 125 8.64 -18.66 2.56
C ALA A 125 8.18 -18.54 1.08
N ALA A 126 7.11 -17.82 0.80
CA ALA A 126 6.58 -17.60 -0.56
C ALA A 126 7.37 -16.55 -1.36
N LEU A 127 8.15 -15.68 -0.70
CA LEU A 127 8.85 -14.56 -1.31
C LEU A 127 10.23 -14.96 -1.84
N PHE A 128 10.66 -14.32 -2.91
CA PHE A 128 12.04 -14.39 -3.38
C PHE A 128 12.91 -13.44 -2.56
N ILE A 129 14.13 -13.87 -2.27
CA ILE A 129 15.18 -12.97 -1.82
C ILE A 129 15.85 -12.44 -3.08
N LEU A 130 15.97 -11.11 -3.18
CA LEU A 130 16.64 -10.42 -4.27
C LEU A 130 17.81 -9.63 -3.70
N GLN A 131 19.03 -9.92 -4.19
CA GLN A 131 20.24 -9.20 -3.83
C GLN A 131 20.61 -8.28 -4.99
N PHE A 132 20.45 -6.99 -4.80
CA PHE A 132 20.66 -5.98 -5.84
C PHE A 132 22.12 -5.59 -5.98
N SER A 133 22.56 -5.47 -7.24
CA SER A 133 23.81 -4.83 -7.64
C SER A 133 23.47 -3.49 -8.27
N LEU A 134 23.86 -2.42 -7.61
CA LEU A 134 23.54 -1.05 -7.98
C LEU A 134 24.75 -0.40 -8.67
N PRO A 135 24.55 0.41 -9.73
CA PRO A 135 25.64 0.97 -10.52
C PRO A 135 26.41 2.12 -9.82
N GLY A 136 25.92 2.59 -8.66
CA GLY A 136 26.44 3.82 -8.03
C GLY A 136 25.94 5.09 -8.72
N GLN A 137 26.67 6.20 -8.56
CA GLN A 137 26.36 7.49 -9.21
C GLN A 137 24.95 8.03 -8.87
N GLY A 138 24.61 8.02 -7.58
CA GLY A 138 23.29 8.44 -7.09
C GLY A 138 22.23 7.33 -7.16
N CYS A 139 22.67 6.09 -7.27
CA CYS A 139 21.87 4.87 -7.12
C CYS A 139 22.62 3.93 -6.16
N ASP A 140 22.85 4.42 -4.93
CA ASP A 140 23.70 3.76 -3.94
C ASP A 140 22.90 2.89 -2.97
N THR A 141 21.59 3.10 -2.89
CA THR A 141 20.66 2.30 -2.08
C THR A 141 19.51 1.75 -2.93
N LEU A 142 18.91 0.68 -2.48
CA LEU A 142 17.75 0.10 -3.16
C LEU A 142 16.58 1.10 -3.27
N LEU A 143 16.35 1.93 -2.25
CA LEU A 143 15.30 2.96 -2.31
C LEU A 143 15.57 3.96 -3.44
N THR A 144 16.81 4.45 -3.58
CA THR A 144 17.16 5.36 -4.68
C THR A 144 17.09 4.68 -6.05
N ALA A 145 17.37 3.39 -6.12
CA ALA A 145 17.17 2.61 -7.34
C ALA A 145 15.68 2.50 -7.71
N LEU A 146 14.84 2.19 -6.74
CA LEU A 146 13.39 2.11 -6.94
C LEU A 146 12.81 3.45 -7.40
N GLU A 147 13.25 4.58 -6.85
CA GLU A 147 12.83 5.91 -7.27
C GLU A 147 13.16 6.23 -8.74
N LYS A 148 14.21 5.59 -9.30
CA LYS A 148 14.62 5.80 -10.70
C LYS A 148 13.88 4.92 -11.69
N ILE A 149 13.71 3.64 -11.37
CA ILE A 149 13.21 2.64 -12.31
C ILE A 149 11.91 1.97 -11.88
N GLY A 150 11.42 2.30 -10.69
CA GLY A 150 10.23 1.68 -10.12
C GLY A 150 8.94 2.34 -10.61
N HIS A 151 7.89 1.55 -10.61
CA HIS A 151 6.53 1.94 -10.93
C HIS A 151 5.65 1.89 -9.69
N VAL A 152 4.62 2.74 -9.66
CA VAL A 152 3.63 2.74 -8.58
C VAL A 152 2.88 1.40 -8.58
N PRO A 153 2.85 0.69 -7.44
CA PRO A 153 2.19 -0.60 -7.35
C PRO A 153 0.67 -0.42 -7.17
N LEU A 154 -0.01 0.10 -8.19
CA LEU A 154 -1.47 0.27 -8.15
C LEU A 154 -2.17 -1.06 -7.85
N PRO A 155 -3.26 -1.04 -7.06
CA PRO A 155 -4.08 -2.23 -6.80
C PRO A 155 -4.57 -2.88 -8.09
N PRO A 156 -4.66 -4.22 -8.17
CA PRO A 156 -5.03 -4.92 -9.40
C PRO A 156 -6.40 -4.54 -9.98
N TYR A 157 -7.34 -4.11 -9.13
CA TYR A 157 -8.68 -3.70 -9.58
C TYR A 157 -8.70 -2.36 -10.33
N ILE A 158 -7.63 -1.56 -10.24
CA ILE A 158 -7.48 -0.34 -11.05
C ILE A 158 -7.31 -0.69 -12.54
N ASP A 159 -6.71 -1.84 -12.85
CA ASP A 159 -6.64 -2.45 -14.19
C ASP A 159 -6.19 -1.48 -15.30
N ARG A 160 -5.14 -0.71 -15.01
CA ARG A 160 -4.40 0.12 -15.94
C ARG A 160 -2.93 0.22 -15.53
N PRO A 161 -2.02 0.56 -16.45
CA PRO A 161 -0.66 0.98 -16.08
C PRO A 161 -0.69 2.21 -15.16
N ASP A 162 0.38 2.39 -14.40
CA ASP A 162 0.62 3.63 -13.68
C ASP A 162 0.95 4.78 -14.66
N GLU A 163 0.58 5.98 -14.25
CA GLU A 163 0.78 7.23 -14.96
C GLU A 163 1.59 8.20 -14.09
N ASP A 164 2.19 9.24 -14.67
CA ASP A 164 3.04 10.19 -13.95
C ASP A 164 2.38 10.79 -12.70
N GLY A 165 1.07 11.03 -12.75
CA GLY A 165 0.29 11.57 -11.62
C GLY A 165 0.07 10.57 -10.47
N ASP A 166 0.22 9.27 -10.70
CA ASP A 166 -0.06 8.27 -9.67
C ASP A 166 0.99 8.30 -8.55
N MET A 167 2.22 8.68 -8.85
CA MET A 167 3.27 8.81 -7.83
C MET A 167 2.87 9.78 -6.72
N GLU A 168 2.17 10.86 -7.07
CA GLU A 168 1.65 11.83 -6.11
C GLU A 168 0.28 11.42 -5.56
N ARG A 169 -0.64 10.95 -6.44
CA ARG A 169 -2.02 10.69 -6.07
C ARG A 169 -2.21 9.42 -5.25
N TYR A 170 -1.35 8.42 -5.42
CA TYR A 170 -1.33 7.19 -4.60
C TYR A 170 -0.46 7.33 -3.34
N GLN A 171 -0.43 8.55 -2.79
CA GLN A 171 0.26 8.96 -1.57
C GLN A 171 -0.67 9.82 -0.72
N THR A 172 -0.59 9.73 0.61
CA THR A 172 -1.21 10.71 1.50
C THR A 172 -0.39 12.00 1.53
N VAL A 173 -1.02 13.15 1.79
CA VAL A 173 -0.32 14.44 1.88
C VAL A 173 0.66 14.50 3.07
N TYR A 174 0.48 13.63 4.05
CA TYR A 174 1.32 13.51 5.24
C TYR A 174 2.27 12.31 5.23
N ALA A 175 2.43 11.63 4.08
CA ALA A 175 3.33 10.49 3.95
C ALA A 175 4.80 10.89 4.20
N ARG A 176 5.47 10.18 5.13
CA ARG A 176 6.85 10.48 5.56
C ARG A 176 7.78 9.28 5.44
N GLU A 177 7.40 8.16 6.04
CA GLU A 177 8.26 6.99 6.24
C GLU A 177 8.17 6.01 5.06
N PRO A 178 9.20 5.90 4.18
CA PRO A 178 9.14 5.04 3.01
C PRO A 178 9.17 3.55 3.39
N GLY A 179 8.36 2.73 2.71
CA GLY A 179 8.39 1.28 2.93
C GLY A 179 7.09 0.55 2.62
N ALA A 180 6.00 1.26 2.39
CA ALA A 180 4.73 0.63 2.02
C ALA A 180 4.68 0.27 0.52
N VAL A 181 3.97 -0.79 0.20
CA VAL A 181 3.62 -1.21 -1.16
C VAL A 181 2.21 -0.76 -1.52
N ALA A 182 1.33 -0.63 -0.54
CA ALA A 182 -0.01 -0.09 -0.74
C ALA A 182 -0.23 1.16 0.10
N ALA A 183 -0.93 2.14 -0.45
CA ALA A 183 -1.30 3.35 0.27
C ALA A 183 -2.35 3.07 1.34
N PRO A 184 -2.34 3.80 2.48
CA PRO A 184 -3.45 3.81 3.42
C PRO A 184 -4.64 4.54 2.77
N THR A 185 -5.47 3.79 2.05
CA THR A 185 -6.44 4.32 1.08
C THR A 185 -7.45 5.30 1.68
N ALA A 186 -7.88 5.09 2.93
CA ALA A 186 -8.75 6.04 3.63
C ALA A 186 -8.08 7.43 3.78
N GLY A 187 -6.75 7.46 3.94
CA GLY A 187 -5.97 8.69 4.06
C GLY A 187 -5.85 9.49 2.76
N LEU A 188 -6.07 8.86 1.60
CA LEU A 188 -5.93 9.51 0.29
C LEU A 188 -6.97 10.63 0.05
N HIS A 189 -8.05 10.64 0.80
CA HIS A 189 -9.12 11.64 0.69
C HIS A 189 -8.82 12.94 1.45
N PHE A 190 -7.83 12.93 2.35
CA PHE A 190 -7.41 14.13 3.07
C PHE A 190 -6.47 14.98 2.21
N ASP A 191 -6.66 16.28 2.29
CA ASP A 191 -5.74 17.30 1.83
C ASP A 191 -5.36 18.23 3.00
N ASP A 192 -4.41 19.14 2.79
CA ASP A 192 -3.92 20.04 3.84
C ASP A 192 -5.03 20.92 4.41
N ALA A 193 -6.02 21.32 3.58
CA ALA A 193 -7.13 22.13 4.05
C ALA A 193 -8.09 21.34 4.96
N MET A 194 -8.28 20.04 4.70
CA MET A 194 -9.09 19.18 5.57
C MET A 194 -8.40 18.92 6.90
N LEU A 195 -7.08 18.70 6.90
CA LEU A 195 -6.29 18.56 8.13
C LEU A 195 -6.35 19.84 8.97
N ALA A 196 -6.15 21.00 8.35
CA ALA A 196 -6.27 22.28 9.04
C ALA A 196 -7.69 22.52 9.60
N ALA A 197 -8.73 22.09 8.89
CA ALA A 197 -10.11 22.21 9.35
C ALA A 197 -10.39 21.33 10.59
N LEU A 198 -9.82 20.12 10.64
CA LEU A 198 -9.90 19.23 11.81
C LEU A 198 -9.24 19.85 13.03
N GLU A 199 -8.02 20.38 12.88
CA GLU A 199 -7.31 21.07 13.98
C GLU A 199 -8.10 22.31 14.48
N GLN A 200 -8.66 23.12 13.56
CA GLN A 200 -9.51 24.25 13.90
C GLN A 200 -10.81 23.84 14.60
N HIS A 201 -11.32 22.64 14.29
CA HIS A 201 -12.47 22.06 14.96
C HIS A 201 -12.14 21.54 16.37
N GLY A 202 -10.86 21.51 16.75
CA GLY A 202 -10.39 21.06 18.06
C GLY A 202 -10.14 19.55 18.12
N VAL A 203 -9.90 18.92 16.97
CA VAL A 203 -9.51 17.52 16.85
C VAL A 203 -8.00 17.42 16.89
N ASP A 204 -7.49 16.56 17.74
CA ASP A 204 -6.06 16.27 17.81
C ASP A 204 -5.64 15.27 16.70
N ILE A 205 -4.41 15.41 16.20
CA ILE A 205 -3.86 14.56 15.15
C ILE A 205 -2.63 13.82 15.68
N GLY A 206 -2.65 12.48 15.53
CA GLY A 206 -1.53 11.61 15.84
C GLY A 206 -1.12 10.78 14.63
N PHE A 207 0.11 10.24 14.66
CA PHE A 207 0.64 9.43 13.56
C PHE A 207 1.21 8.11 14.04
N VAL A 208 0.93 7.07 13.27
CA VAL A 208 1.56 5.75 13.37
C VAL A 208 2.18 5.43 12.01
N THR A 209 3.30 4.73 11.99
CA THR A 209 3.83 4.17 10.75
C THR A 209 3.43 2.71 10.65
N LEU A 210 2.62 2.36 9.65
CA LEU A 210 2.27 0.98 9.32
C LEU A 210 2.58 0.76 7.84
N HIS A 211 3.62 -0.02 7.55
CA HIS A 211 3.99 -0.36 6.18
C HIS A 211 3.08 -1.46 5.64
N VAL A 212 2.10 -1.04 4.83
CA VAL A 212 1.14 -1.93 4.18
C VAL A 212 1.84 -2.69 3.06
N GLY A 213 1.88 -4.00 3.15
CA GLY A 213 2.53 -4.89 2.18
C GLY A 213 1.62 -5.25 0.99
N ALA A 214 2.20 -5.99 0.02
CA ALA A 214 1.47 -6.49 -1.15
C ALA A 214 0.42 -7.57 -0.80
N GLY A 215 0.43 -8.07 0.42
CA GLY A 215 -0.57 -9.03 0.91
C GLY A 215 -2.00 -8.51 0.76
N THR A 216 -2.22 -7.20 0.88
CA THR A 216 -3.53 -6.57 0.67
C THR A 216 -4.07 -6.73 -0.77
N PHE A 217 -3.21 -7.05 -1.74
CA PHE A 217 -3.59 -7.29 -3.13
C PHE A 217 -3.88 -8.77 -3.42
N GLN A 218 -3.66 -9.65 -2.45
CA GLN A 218 -3.86 -11.08 -2.63
C GLN A 218 -5.33 -11.45 -2.42
N PRO A 219 -5.93 -12.23 -3.34
CA PRO A 219 -7.30 -12.70 -3.16
C PRO A 219 -7.36 -13.71 -2.00
N VAL A 220 -8.44 -13.70 -1.27
CA VAL A 220 -8.78 -14.76 -0.33
C VAL A 220 -9.03 -16.06 -1.12
N ARG A 221 -8.38 -17.16 -0.72
CA ARG A 221 -8.39 -18.45 -1.45
C ARG A 221 -8.92 -19.61 -0.62
N VAL A 222 -9.62 -19.30 0.44
CA VAL A 222 -10.22 -20.28 1.36
C VAL A 222 -11.74 -20.09 1.35
N ASP A 223 -12.47 -21.15 1.68
CA ASP A 223 -13.93 -21.11 1.73
C ASP A 223 -14.43 -20.51 3.05
N LYS A 224 -13.70 -20.77 4.15
CA LYS A 224 -14.05 -20.28 5.48
C LYS A 224 -13.12 -19.13 5.88
N VAL A 225 -13.69 -18.08 6.47
CA VAL A 225 -12.93 -16.91 6.91
C VAL A 225 -11.84 -17.29 7.92
N GLU A 226 -12.13 -18.24 8.82
CA GLU A 226 -11.22 -18.69 9.88
C GLU A 226 -9.98 -19.42 9.34
N ASP A 227 -10.06 -20.00 8.14
CA ASP A 227 -8.94 -20.70 7.49
C ASP A 227 -7.97 -19.73 6.78
N HIS A 228 -8.33 -18.44 6.71
CA HIS A 228 -7.49 -17.43 6.07
C HIS A 228 -6.28 -17.07 6.92
N HIS A 229 -5.08 -17.24 6.37
CA HIS A 229 -3.84 -16.80 6.99
C HIS A 229 -3.52 -15.36 6.61
N MET A 230 -3.70 -14.44 7.57
CA MET A 230 -3.32 -13.04 7.41
C MET A 230 -1.81 -12.89 7.28
N HIS A 231 -1.37 -12.07 6.35
CA HIS A 231 0.02 -11.65 6.25
C HIS A 231 0.38 -10.72 7.41
N SER A 232 1.68 -10.66 7.74
CA SER A 232 2.18 -9.78 8.80
C SER A 232 2.70 -8.47 8.20
N GLU A 233 2.39 -7.37 8.85
CA GLU A 233 2.88 -6.04 8.50
C GLU A 233 3.80 -5.50 9.60
N ARG A 234 4.61 -4.50 9.27
CA ARG A 234 5.49 -3.83 10.24
C ARG A 234 4.89 -2.49 10.61
N TYR A 235 4.90 -2.19 11.91
CA TYR A 235 4.46 -0.90 12.41
C TYR A 235 5.45 -0.32 13.40
N GLN A 236 5.39 0.99 13.58
CA GLN A 236 6.11 1.75 14.56
C GLN A 236 5.16 2.76 15.20
N ILE A 237 5.08 2.72 16.54
CA ILE A 237 4.26 3.64 17.33
C ILE A 237 5.22 4.56 18.09
N PRO A 238 5.22 5.88 17.83
CA PRO A 238 6.03 6.84 18.58
C PRO A 238 5.53 6.97 20.03
N ASP A 239 6.44 7.20 20.97
CA ASP A 239 6.09 7.41 22.39
C ASP A 239 5.13 8.59 22.56
N SER A 240 5.28 9.64 21.74
CA SER A 240 4.38 10.80 21.74
C SER A 240 2.93 10.43 21.42
N LEU A 241 2.71 9.46 20.52
CA LEU A 241 1.36 8.97 20.24
C LEU A 241 0.80 8.16 21.42
N VAL A 242 1.64 7.36 22.08
CA VAL A 242 1.22 6.61 23.28
C VAL A 242 0.77 7.57 24.39
N GLU A 243 1.49 8.69 24.57
CA GLU A 243 1.11 9.73 25.53
C GLU A 243 -0.20 10.43 25.15
N GLN A 244 -0.42 10.73 23.86
CA GLN A 244 -1.67 11.33 23.39
C GLN A 244 -2.88 10.41 23.61
N VAL A 245 -2.74 9.11 23.37
CA VAL A 245 -3.83 8.13 23.56
C VAL A 245 -4.14 7.92 25.05
N ALA A 246 -3.20 8.18 25.94
CA ALA A 246 -3.35 8.00 27.40
C ALA A 246 -4.05 9.18 28.10
N GLN A 247 -4.23 10.31 27.41
CA GLN A 247 -4.91 11.50 27.93
C GLN A 247 -6.41 11.41 27.78
#